data_073a5af4354e6595c325cf6d070be9e4
#
_entry.id   073a5af4354e6595c325cf6d070be9e4
#
_cell.length_a   1.000
_cell.length_b   1.000
_cell.length_c   1.000
_cell.angle_alpha   90.00
_cell.angle_beta   90.00
_cell.angle_gamma   90.00
#
_symmetry.space_group_name_H-M   'P 1'
#
loop_
_entity.id
_entity.type
_entity.pdbx_description
1 polymer ?
#
loop_
_entity_poly.entity_id
_entity_poly.type
_entity_poly.pdbx_seq_one_letter_code
_entity_poly.pdbx_strand_id
1 'polypeptide(L)'
;MSITYSFGNVVRLDPVFKNTYTDLTSMPREFKNRWTLPGDEQHTSIPVIADKRLNQQDSQLNYAYNAYNYSTARVAKGDFIRMKEISFGYDFPKKWIEPWKLNNLSLKLQATNLFLIYADKKLNAQDPEFFNAGGVAAPVSKQFTLTLRVGL
;
A
#
# COMPACT_ATOMS: atom_id res chain seq x y z
N MET A 1 -8.79 -17.43 -11.56
CA MET A 1 -8.70 -16.57 -10.37
C MET A 1 -7.44 -16.92 -9.60
N SER A 2 -6.64 -15.93 -9.21
CA SER A 2 -5.40 -16.10 -8.45
C SER A 2 -5.36 -15.14 -7.26
N ILE A 3 -5.03 -15.67 -6.09
CA ILE A 3 -4.85 -14.91 -4.85
C ILE A 3 -3.42 -15.13 -4.37
N THR A 4 -2.74 -14.05 -3.97
CA THR A 4 -1.43 -14.11 -3.34
C THR A 4 -1.58 -13.71 -1.88
N TYR A 5 -0.86 -14.40 -1.00
CA TYR A 5 -0.81 -14.08 0.42
C TYR A 5 0.62 -14.19 0.94
N SER A 6 0.91 -13.43 1.98
CA SER A 6 2.17 -13.49 2.73
C SER A 6 1.85 -13.28 4.20
N PHE A 7 2.44 -14.11 5.06
CA PHE A 7 2.27 -14.05 6.51
C PHE A 7 3.60 -14.23 7.24
N GLY A 8 3.67 -13.69 8.45
CA GLY A 8 4.85 -13.77 9.31
C GLY A 8 5.89 -12.70 9.03
N ASN A 9 5.61 -11.75 8.15
CA ASN A 9 6.50 -10.64 7.85
C ASN A 9 6.23 -9.46 8.79
N VAL A 10 7.30 -8.74 9.13
CA VAL A 10 7.22 -7.45 9.82
C VAL A 10 7.87 -6.38 8.96
N VAL A 11 7.28 -5.19 9.00
CA VAL A 11 7.72 -4.03 8.23
C VAL A 11 7.98 -2.89 9.20
N ARG A 12 9.12 -2.22 9.05
CA ARG A 12 9.36 -0.97 9.75
C ARG A 12 8.78 0.19 8.93
N LEU A 13 7.91 0.95 9.56
CA LEU A 13 7.33 2.15 8.95
C LEU A 13 8.40 3.24 8.76
N ASP A 14 8.23 4.08 7.75
CA ASP A 14 9.12 5.21 7.50
C ASP A 14 9.21 6.13 8.72
N PRO A 15 10.37 6.78 8.93
CA PRO A 15 10.52 7.76 10.00
C PRO A 15 9.47 8.86 9.91
N VAL A 16 8.79 9.15 11.04
CA VAL A 16 7.85 10.28 11.12
C VAL A 16 8.60 11.58 11.34
N PHE A 17 9.64 11.53 12.16
CA PHE A 17 10.44 12.70 12.52
C PHE A 17 11.73 12.72 11.72
N LYS A 18 12.06 13.90 11.17
CA LYS A 18 13.31 14.20 10.47
C LYS A 18 14.02 15.34 11.18
N ASN A 19 15.34 15.35 11.13
CA ASN A 19 16.14 16.42 11.76
C ASN A 19 15.94 17.77 11.07
N THR A 20 15.54 17.78 9.81
CA THR A 20 15.31 18.98 9.03
C THR A 20 14.04 18.83 8.21
N TYR A 21 13.17 19.84 8.30
CA TYR A 21 11.98 19.95 7.47
C TYR A 21 12.18 21.08 6.48
N THR A 22 11.95 20.82 5.22
CA THR A 22 11.93 21.80 4.13
C THR A 22 10.49 21.98 3.64
N ASP A 23 10.18 23.15 3.08
CA ASP A 23 8.81 23.52 2.67
C ASP A 23 8.17 22.54 1.69
N LEU A 24 8.97 21.83 0.91
CA LEU A 24 8.49 20.84 -0.07
C LEU A 24 8.59 19.39 0.43
N THR A 25 8.91 19.17 1.71
CA THR A 25 9.02 17.81 2.25
C THR A 25 7.65 17.27 2.60
N SER A 26 7.26 16.15 1.99
CA SER A 26 6.04 15.44 2.37
C SER A 26 6.20 14.79 3.75
N MET A 27 5.12 14.83 4.55
CA MET A 27 5.02 14.17 5.83
C MET A 27 4.21 12.87 5.70
N PRO A 28 4.50 11.83 6.49
CA PRO A 28 3.66 10.65 6.54
C PRO A 28 2.22 11.01 6.90
N ARG A 29 1.25 10.37 6.25
CA ARG A 29 -0.19 10.64 6.47
C ARG A 29 -0.61 10.52 7.92
N GLU A 30 -0.03 9.58 8.64
CA GLU A 30 -0.29 9.33 10.07
C GLU A 30 0.03 10.51 10.97
N PHE A 31 0.91 11.42 10.51
CA PHE A 31 1.28 12.63 11.23
C PHE A 31 0.10 13.57 11.52
N LYS A 32 -1.00 13.43 10.81
CA LYS A 32 -2.26 14.13 11.10
C LYS A 32 -2.82 13.79 12.48
N ASN A 33 -2.51 12.59 12.98
CA ASN A 33 -2.98 12.07 14.26
C ASN A 33 -1.95 12.27 15.39
N ARG A 34 -0.99 13.17 15.21
CA ARG A 34 0.00 13.45 16.24
C ARG A 34 -0.63 14.09 17.48
N TRP A 35 0.02 13.94 18.59
CA TRP A 35 -0.30 14.69 19.79
C TRP A 35 -0.17 16.21 19.53
N THR A 36 -1.17 16.98 19.89
CA THR A 36 -1.22 18.44 19.72
C THR A 36 -1.62 19.16 21.01
N LEU A 37 -2.46 18.55 21.83
CA LEU A 37 -2.97 19.10 23.09
C LEU A 37 -2.70 18.13 24.24
N PRO A 38 -2.55 18.62 25.48
CA PRO A 38 -2.48 17.78 26.67
C PRO A 38 -3.71 16.85 26.75
N GLY A 39 -3.48 15.55 26.92
CA GLY A 39 -4.52 14.51 26.92
C GLY A 39 -4.57 13.66 25.64
N ASP A 40 -4.01 14.16 24.54
CA ASP A 40 -3.96 13.42 23.27
C ASP A 40 -3.08 12.16 23.37
N GLU A 41 -2.15 12.12 24.32
CA GLU A 41 -1.31 10.95 24.59
C GLU A 41 -2.09 9.70 24.95
N GLN A 42 -3.36 9.85 25.37
CA GLN A 42 -4.26 8.72 25.62
C GLN A 42 -4.82 8.11 24.33
N HIS A 43 -4.80 8.85 23.23
CA HIS A 43 -5.43 8.47 21.96
C HIS A 43 -4.44 8.24 20.81
N THR A 44 -3.23 8.76 20.95
CA THR A 44 -2.19 8.59 19.94
C THR A 44 -0.82 8.32 20.56
N SER A 45 -0.05 7.47 19.86
CA SER A 45 1.36 7.21 20.20
C SER A 45 2.33 8.06 19.39
N ILE A 46 1.82 8.96 18.53
CA ILE A 46 2.65 9.81 17.68
C ILE A 46 2.96 11.09 18.44
N PRO A 47 4.24 11.37 18.77
CA PRO A 47 4.61 12.54 19.54
C PRO A 47 4.30 13.86 18.80
N VAL A 48 4.24 14.94 19.56
CA VAL A 48 4.19 16.31 19.04
C VAL A 48 5.53 16.67 18.37
N ILE A 49 5.50 17.53 17.36
CA ILE A 49 6.73 18.21 16.90
C ILE A 49 7.04 19.38 17.83
N ALA A 50 8.23 19.38 18.39
CA ALA A 50 8.75 20.54 19.12
C ALA A 50 8.99 21.72 18.18
N ASP A 51 8.75 22.91 18.66
CA ASP A 51 9.15 24.12 17.94
C ASP A 51 10.69 24.24 17.85
N LYS A 52 11.17 25.12 16.97
CA LYS A 52 12.59 25.28 16.73
C LYS A 52 13.34 25.72 18.01
N ARG A 53 12.69 26.51 18.85
CA ARG A 53 13.29 27.03 20.09
C ARG A 53 13.49 25.88 21.09
N LEU A 54 12.47 25.08 21.35
CA LEU A 54 12.58 23.92 22.23
C LEU A 54 13.62 22.92 21.72
N ASN A 55 13.66 22.69 20.42
CA ASN A 55 14.62 21.78 19.81
C ASN A 55 16.08 22.27 19.93
N GLN A 56 16.29 23.59 20.01
CA GLN A 56 17.60 24.18 20.24
C GLN A 56 17.99 24.19 21.73
N GLN A 57 17.00 24.31 22.62
CA GLN A 57 17.21 24.33 24.06
C GLN A 57 17.46 22.94 24.65
N ASP A 58 16.81 21.94 24.11
CA ASP A 58 16.91 20.55 24.58
C ASP A 58 17.50 19.64 23.51
N SER A 59 18.78 19.39 23.60
CA SER A 59 19.47 18.46 22.69
C SER A 59 18.99 17.01 22.80
N GLN A 60 18.31 16.63 23.90
CA GLN A 60 17.78 15.27 24.11
C GLN A 60 16.55 14.99 23.26
N LEU A 61 15.82 16.01 22.80
CA LEU A 61 14.64 15.84 21.95
C LEU A 61 14.96 15.09 20.64
N ASN A 62 16.09 15.38 20.04
CA ASN A 62 16.52 14.66 18.82
C ASN A 62 16.75 13.17 19.08
N TYR A 63 17.32 12.82 20.24
CA TYR A 63 17.48 11.42 20.63
C TYR A 63 16.15 10.76 20.91
N ALA A 64 15.20 11.45 21.54
CA ALA A 64 13.85 10.96 21.81
C ALA A 64 13.08 10.68 20.50
N TYR A 65 13.11 11.60 19.54
CA TYR A 65 12.49 11.41 18.23
C TYR A 65 13.14 10.27 17.44
N ASN A 66 14.45 10.17 17.52
CA ASN A 66 15.16 9.06 16.88
C ASN A 66 14.79 7.72 17.53
N ALA A 67 14.76 7.67 18.87
CA ALA A 67 14.33 6.49 19.60
C ALA A 67 12.88 6.08 19.24
N TYR A 68 11.97 7.04 19.08
CA TYR A 68 10.61 6.77 18.60
C TYR A 68 10.61 6.17 17.20
N ASN A 69 11.36 6.75 16.25
CA ASN A 69 11.43 6.25 14.88
C ASN A 69 11.92 4.80 14.79
N TYR A 70 12.76 4.37 15.73
CA TYR A 70 13.30 3.00 15.80
C TYR A 70 12.57 2.10 16.82
N SER A 71 11.56 2.60 17.50
CA SER A 71 10.79 1.84 18.48
C SER A 71 9.88 0.79 17.83
N THR A 72 9.32 -0.09 18.64
CA THR A 72 8.30 -1.07 18.23
C THR A 72 6.98 -0.42 17.82
N ALA A 73 6.71 0.83 18.25
CA ALA A 73 5.58 1.61 17.76
C ALA A 73 5.62 1.79 16.24
N ARG A 74 6.83 1.81 15.66
CA ARG A 74 7.09 1.96 14.21
C ARG A 74 7.23 0.61 13.49
N VAL A 75 6.73 -0.47 14.08
CA VAL A 75 6.69 -1.80 13.45
C VAL A 75 5.24 -2.17 13.20
N ALA A 76 4.95 -2.56 11.96
CA ALA A 76 3.67 -3.08 11.50
C ALA A 76 3.82 -4.53 11.02
N LYS A 77 2.71 -5.28 10.97
CA LYS A 77 2.70 -6.56 10.29
C LYS A 77 2.73 -6.34 8.79
N GLY A 78 3.63 -7.02 8.11
CA GLY A 78 3.72 -7.04 6.65
C GLY A 78 2.82 -8.09 6.01
N ASP A 79 1.91 -8.67 6.79
CA ASP A 79 0.99 -9.69 6.32
C ASP A 79 -0.03 -9.09 5.36
N PHE A 80 -0.30 -9.80 4.26
CA PHE A 80 -1.30 -9.34 3.31
C PHE A 80 -1.96 -10.50 2.55
N ILE A 81 -3.14 -10.22 2.03
CA ILE A 81 -3.86 -11.04 1.06
C ILE A 81 -4.26 -10.14 -0.09
N ARG A 82 -3.90 -10.52 -1.31
CA ARG A 82 -4.14 -9.73 -2.54
C ARG A 82 -4.87 -10.53 -3.59
N MET A 83 -5.86 -9.91 -4.22
CA MET A 83 -6.45 -10.40 -5.45
C MET A 83 -5.54 -10.04 -6.63
N LYS A 84 -4.78 -11.04 -7.12
CA LYS A 84 -3.83 -10.83 -8.24
C LYS A 84 -4.53 -10.85 -9.58
N GLU A 85 -5.42 -11.81 -9.80
CA GLU A 85 -6.04 -12.00 -11.09
C GLU A 85 -7.44 -12.60 -10.99
N ILE A 86 -8.35 -12.03 -11.73
CA ILE A 86 -9.63 -12.63 -12.08
C ILE A 86 -9.68 -12.71 -13.60
N SER A 87 -9.97 -13.90 -14.13
CA SER A 87 -10.18 -14.08 -15.56
C SER A 87 -11.48 -14.84 -15.79
N PHE A 88 -12.19 -14.44 -16.83
CA PHE A 88 -13.38 -15.08 -17.33
C PHE A 88 -13.21 -15.31 -18.82
N GLY A 89 -13.38 -16.55 -19.27
CA GLY A 89 -13.34 -16.92 -20.68
C GLY A 89 -14.65 -17.54 -21.10
N TYR A 90 -15.08 -17.21 -22.31
CA TYR A 90 -16.27 -17.78 -22.92
C TYR A 90 -15.99 -18.18 -24.37
N ASP A 91 -16.22 -19.45 -24.69
CA ASP A 91 -16.14 -19.97 -26.03
C ASP A 91 -17.55 -20.03 -26.63
N PHE A 92 -17.76 -19.35 -27.74
CA PHE A 92 -19.05 -19.25 -28.38
C PHE A 92 -19.41 -20.59 -29.05
N PRO A 93 -20.63 -21.11 -28.83
CA PRO A 93 -21.10 -22.34 -29.48
C PRO A 93 -21.06 -22.23 -31.01
N LYS A 94 -20.69 -23.30 -31.69
CA LYS A 94 -20.62 -23.34 -33.16
C LYS A 94 -21.90 -22.85 -33.86
N LYS A 95 -23.06 -23.19 -33.33
CA LYS A 95 -24.36 -22.74 -33.86
C LYS A 95 -24.50 -21.22 -33.99
N TRP A 96 -23.80 -20.46 -33.15
CA TRP A 96 -23.87 -18.98 -33.17
C TRP A 96 -22.90 -18.35 -34.15
N ILE A 97 -21.80 -19.04 -34.44
CA ILE A 97 -20.68 -18.51 -35.26
C ILE A 97 -20.70 -19.05 -36.69
N GLU A 98 -21.42 -20.14 -36.95
CA GLU A 98 -21.57 -20.81 -38.26
C GLU A 98 -22.12 -19.86 -39.35
N PRO A 99 -23.13 -19.00 -39.08
CA PRO A 99 -23.61 -18.02 -40.08
C PRO A 99 -22.54 -17.05 -40.55
N TRP A 100 -21.51 -16.82 -39.72
CA TRP A 100 -20.40 -15.92 -40.02
C TRP A 100 -19.20 -16.63 -40.63
N LYS A 101 -19.31 -17.92 -40.90
CA LYS A 101 -18.25 -18.79 -41.47
C LYS A 101 -17.00 -18.80 -40.59
N LEU A 102 -17.17 -18.71 -39.29
CA LEU A 102 -16.08 -18.79 -38.33
C LEU A 102 -15.94 -20.21 -37.77
N ASN A 103 -14.71 -20.70 -37.67
CA ASN A 103 -14.39 -21.98 -37.06
C ASN A 103 -14.41 -21.95 -35.53
N ASN A 104 -13.93 -20.86 -34.98
CA ASN A 104 -13.97 -20.63 -33.54
C ASN A 104 -14.08 -19.14 -33.21
N LEU A 105 -14.71 -18.83 -32.08
CA LEU A 105 -14.76 -17.52 -31.52
C LEU A 105 -14.70 -17.65 -30.00
N SER A 106 -13.76 -17.00 -29.36
CA SER A 106 -13.66 -16.93 -27.91
C SER A 106 -13.38 -15.53 -27.41
N LEU A 107 -13.94 -15.22 -26.25
CA LEU A 107 -13.77 -13.96 -25.54
C LEU A 107 -13.16 -14.25 -24.17
N LYS A 108 -12.05 -13.58 -23.84
CA LYS A 108 -11.44 -13.62 -22.53
C LYS A 108 -11.37 -12.22 -21.93
N LEU A 109 -11.95 -12.05 -20.76
CA LEU A 109 -11.79 -10.89 -19.88
C LEU A 109 -10.80 -11.24 -18.80
N GLN A 110 -9.84 -10.41 -18.55
CA GLN A 110 -8.84 -10.59 -17.51
C GLN A 110 -8.61 -9.25 -16.78
N ALA A 111 -8.63 -9.32 -15.46
CA ALA A 111 -8.32 -8.17 -14.61
C ALA A 111 -7.19 -8.57 -13.65
N THR A 112 -6.13 -7.76 -13.58
CA THR A 112 -4.95 -8.04 -12.76
C THR A 112 -4.66 -6.89 -11.80
N ASN A 113 -3.98 -7.20 -10.69
CA ASN A 113 -3.59 -6.27 -9.64
C ASN A 113 -4.77 -5.46 -9.04
N LEU A 114 -5.88 -6.16 -8.74
CA LEU A 114 -7.15 -5.51 -8.45
C LEU A 114 -7.15 -4.75 -7.12
N PHE A 115 -6.93 -5.45 -6.01
CA PHE A 115 -6.97 -4.85 -4.68
C PHE A 115 -6.36 -5.74 -3.60
N LEU A 116 -6.00 -5.13 -2.48
CA LEU A 116 -5.68 -5.81 -1.23
C LEU A 116 -6.99 -6.21 -0.55
N ILE A 117 -7.11 -7.51 -0.22
CA ILE A 117 -8.21 -8.04 0.58
C ILE A 117 -7.94 -7.78 2.05
N TYR A 118 -6.68 -7.96 2.46
CA TYR A 118 -6.22 -7.76 3.83
C TYR A 118 -4.83 -7.13 3.84
N ALA A 119 -4.61 -6.17 4.74
CA ALA A 119 -3.32 -5.64 5.14
C ALA A 119 -3.44 -5.00 6.53
N ASP A 120 -2.32 -4.85 7.26
CA ASP A 120 -2.31 -4.21 8.56
C ASP A 120 -2.72 -2.73 8.45
N LYS A 121 -3.61 -2.28 9.32
CA LYS A 121 -4.09 -0.88 9.37
C LYS A 121 -2.96 0.11 9.65
N LYS A 122 -1.92 -0.29 10.37
CA LYS A 122 -0.73 0.53 10.64
C LYS A 122 0.02 0.95 9.37
N LEU A 123 -0.16 0.22 8.26
CA LEU A 123 0.46 0.57 6.97
C LEU A 123 -0.18 1.81 6.32
N ASN A 124 -1.27 2.36 6.86
CA ASN A 124 -1.92 3.58 6.36
C ASN A 124 -2.27 3.54 4.87
N ALA A 125 -2.74 2.38 4.40
CA ALA A 125 -3.03 2.08 3.00
C ALA A 125 -1.78 1.99 2.09
N GLN A 126 -0.57 1.97 2.63
CA GLN A 126 0.62 1.61 1.87
C GLN A 126 0.60 0.11 1.55
N ASP A 127 1.14 -0.21 0.39
CA ASP A 127 1.15 -1.59 -0.08
C ASP A 127 2.32 -2.37 0.54
N PRO A 128 2.06 -3.41 1.36
CA PRO A 128 3.12 -4.14 2.04
C PRO A 128 4.07 -4.88 1.09
N GLU A 129 3.62 -5.25 -0.11
CA GLU A 129 4.46 -5.91 -1.12
C GLU A 129 5.56 -4.98 -1.64
N PHE A 130 5.31 -3.67 -1.66
CA PHE A 130 6.25 -2.67 -2.18
C PHE A 130 6.95 -1.85 -1.09
N PHE A 131 6.66 -2.12 0.18
CA PHE A 131 7.16 -1.31 1.29
C PHE A 131 8.70 -1.34 1.41
N ASN A 132 9.34 -2.45 1.09
CA ASN A 132 10.79 -2.65 1.21
C ASN A 132 11.58 -2.28 -0.06
N ALA A 133 10.96 -1.70 -1.06
CA ALA A 133 11.62 -1.39 -2.33
C ALA A 133 12.57 -0.16 -2.27
N GLY A 134 12.74 0.46 -1.10
CA GLY A 134 13.62 1.62 -0.91
C GLY A 134 13.12 2.86 -1.62
N GLY A 135 12.24 3.63 -1.01
CA GLY A 135 11.63 4.82 -1.57
C GLY A 135 10.12 4.69 -1.72
N VAL A 136 9.49 5.66 -2.38
CA VAL A 136 8.06 5.62 -2.68
C VAL A 136 7.82 4.72 -3.89
N ALA A 137 7.71 3.41 -3.66
CA ALA A 137 7.32 2.48 -4.72
C ALA A 137 5.82 2.64 -5.00
N ALA A 138 5.48 3.07 -6.20
CA ALA A 138 4.09 3.06 -6.65
C ALA A 138 3.61 1.61 -6.85
N PRO A 139 2.45 1.24 -6.29
CA PRO A 139 1.88 -0.08 -6.55
C PRO A 139 1.63 -0.26 -8.06
N VAL A 140 1.77 -1.50 -8.53
CA VAL A 140 1.45 -1.82 -9.92
C VAL A 140 -0.01 -1.47 -10.20
N SER A 141 -0.24 -0.74 -11.27
CA SER A 141 -1.58 -0.29 -11.66
C SER A 141 -2.50 -1.47 -11.97
N LYS A 142 -3.78 -1.27 -11.72
CA LYS A 142 -4.83 -2.22 -12.14
C LYS A 142 -4.85 -2.28 -13.67
N GLN A 143 -4.93 -3.49 -14.20
CA GLN A 143 -4.98 -3.71 -15.65
C GLN A 143 -6.21 -4.52 -16.01
N PHE A 144 -6.88 -4.14 -17.08
CA PHE A 144 -8.02 -4.83 -17.66
C PHE A 144 -7.67 -5.19 -19.11
N THR A 145 -7.75 -6.46 -19.42
CA THR A 145 -7.44 -6.99 -20.75
C THR A 145 -8.66 -7.70 -21.32
N LEU A 146 -9.04 -7.30 -22.53
CA LEU A 146 -10.05 -8.00 -23.34
C LEU A 146 -9.32 -8.68 -24.48
N THR A 147 -9.47 -9.98 -24.58
CA THR A 147 -8.90 -10.78 -25.68
C THR A 147 -10.03 -11.40 -26.47
N LEU A 148 -10.10 -11.10 -27.76
CA LEU A 148 -10.98 -11.77 -28.72
C LEU A 148 -10.11 -12.65 -29.62
N ARG A 149 -10.46 -13.92 -29.69
CA ARG A 149 -9.83 -14.90 -30.63
C ARG A 149 -10.85 -15.30 -31.67
N VAL A 150 -10.49 -15.12 -32.92
CA VAL A 150 -11.32 -15.47 -34.08
C VAL A 150 -10.53 -16.43 -34.94
N GLY A 151 -11.12 -17.59 -35.26
CA GLY A 151 -10.59 -18.54 -36.21
C GLY A 151 -11.49 -18.61 -37.46
N LEU A 152 -10.87 -18.42 -38.61
CA LEU A 152 -11.50 -18.50 -39.95
C LEU A 152 -11.38 -19.88 -40.51
#